data_e983fb90a7b20e19c12e5ffba7dc04b1
#
_entry.id   e983fb90a7b20e19c12e5ffba7dc04b1
#
_cell.length_a   1.000
_cell.length_b   1.000
_cell.length_c   1.000
_cell.angle_alpha   90.00
_cell.angle_beta   90.00
_cell.angle_gamma   90.00
#
_symmetry.space_group_name_H-M   'P 1'
#
loop_
_entity.id
_entity.type
_entity.pdbx_description
1 polymer ?
#
loop_
_entity_poly.entity_id
_entity_poly.type
_entity_poly.pdbx_seq_one_letter_code
_entity_poly.pdbx_strand_id
1 'polypeptide(L)'
;MISAIRDDFRTNPSNTEVALGDSAILDCRGPRGEPDPRLSWKKDGETVVASERVVIQQSGSLLLQQVVKSDSGIYVCIADNVAGTRESDPARLLVLGELSPLIKLQSC
;
A
#
# COMPACT_ATOMS: atom_id res chain seq x y z
N MET A 1 -19.99 26.11 0.59
CA MET A 1 -19.42 24.77 0.73
C MET A 1 -17.92 24.84 0.95
N ILE A 2 -17.45 24.16 1.92
CA ILE A 2 -16.05 24.19 2.24
C ILE A 2 -15.38 22.94 1.72
N SER A 3 -14.31 23.11 0.95
CA SER A 3 -13.49 21.98 0.54
C SER A 3 -12.73 21.50 1.76
N ALA A 4 -12.87 20.23 2.08
CA ALA A 4 -12.22 19.71 3.29
C ALA A 4 -12.11 18.20 3.22
N ILE A 5 -11.15 17.67 3.94
CA ILE A 5 -11.08 16.26 4.26
C ILE A 5 -11.49 16.18 5.72
N ARG A 6 -12.70 15.68 5.95
CA ARG A 6 -13.32 15.81 7.26
C ARG A 6 -13.07 14.66 8.21
N ASP A 7 -13.09 13.48 7.68
CA ASP A 7 -13.08 12.27 8.52
C ASP A 7 -11.72 11.62 8.48
N ASP A 8 -11.52 10.68 9.38
CA ASP A 8 -10.38 9.80 9.28
C ASP A 8 -10.58 8.82 8.14
N PHE A 9 -9.55 8.10 7.79
CA PHE A 9 -9.66 7.06 6.78
C PHE A 9 -10.72 6.05 7.19
N ARG A 10 -11.57 5.67 6.24
CA ARG A 10 -12.61 4.68 6.51
C ARG A 10 -12.02 3.29 6.67
N THR A 11 -10.91 3.02 6.01
CA THR A 11 -10.17 1.79 6.18
C THR A 11 -8.68 2.13 6.08
N ASN A 12 -7.94 1.75 7.09
CA ASN A 12 -6.50 1.92 7.10
C ASN A 12 -5.84 0.61 6.67
N PRO A 13 -4.69 0.67 6.01
CA PRO A 13 -3.93 -0.54 5.75
C PRO A 13 -3.41 -1.11 7.07
N SER A 14 -3.12 -2.40 7.06
CA SER A 14 -2.60 -3.06 8.25
C SER A 14 -1.34 -3.84 7.91
N ASN A 15 -0.55 -4.12 8.93
CA ASN A 15 0.67 -4.89 8.76
C ASN A 15 0.36 -6.22 8.10
N THR A 16 1.16 -6.57 7.12
CA THR A 16 0.88 -7.73 6.27
C THR A 16 2.18 -8.50 6.03
N GLU A 17 2.09 -9.81 6.11
CA GLU A 17 3.18 -10.69 5.72
C GLU A 17 2.75 -11.47 4.50
N VAL A 18 3.66 -11.65 3.56
CA VAL A 18 3.35 -12.30 2.30
C VAL A 18 4.56 -13.10 1.86
N ALA A 19 4.30 -14.26 1.26
CA ALA A 19 5.39 -15.09 0.77
C ALA A 19 5.95 -14.53 -0.53
N LEU A 20 7.25 -14.66 -0.69
CA LEU A 20 7.92 -14.24 -1.92
C LEU A 20 7.21 -14.85 -3.11
N GLY A 21 6.90 -14.05 -4.10
CA GLY A 21 6.22 -14.48 -5.32
C GLY A 21 4.71 -14.43 -5.27
N ASP A 22 4.11 -14.28 -4.10
CA ASP A 22 2.66 -14.19 -3.97
C ASP A 22 2.19 -12.77 -4.17
N SER A 23 0.88 -12.57 -4.06
CA SER A 23 0.28 -11.25 -4.16
C SER A 23 -0.10 -10.75 -2.78
N ALA A 24 -0.02 -9.44 -2.60
CA ALA A 24 -0.41 -8.79 -1.34
C ALA A 24 -1.34 -7.65 -1.66
N ILE A 25 -2.30 -7.41 -0.76
CA ILE A 25 -3.19 -6.25 -0.86
C ILE A 25 -3.09 -5.48 0.43
N LEU A 26 -2.82 -4.19 0.31
CA LEU A 26 -2.86 -3.27 1.43
C LEU A 26 -4.12 -2.44 1.26
N ASP A 27 -5.09 -2.65 2.13
CA ASP A 27 -6.39 -1.99 1.99
C ASP A 27 -6.28 -0.52 2.34
N CYS A 28 -7.03 0.29 1.64
CA CYS A 28 -7.18 1.68 1.99
C CYS A 28 -8.52 2.16 1.45
N ARG A 29 -9.29 2.80 2.33
CA ARG A 29 -10.47 3.56 1.91
C ARG A 29 -10.29 4.94 2.47
N GLY A 30 -10.30 5.92 1.59
CA GLY A 30 -10.00 7.28 1.98
C GLY A 30 -11.06 7.90 2.86
N PRO A 31 -10.73 9.00 3.51
CA PRO A 31 -11.71 9.75 4.26
C PRO A 31 -12.67 10.44 3.31
N ARG A 32 -13.80 10.84 3.85
CA ARG A 32 -14.72 11.65 3.07
C ARG A 32 -14.13 13.04 2.91
N GLY A 33 -14.40 13.64 1.79
CA GLY A 33 -13.95 14.98 1.53
C GLY A 33 -14.72 15.60 0.41
N GLU A 34 -14.61 16.92 0.29
CA GLU A 34 -15.31 17.67 -0.73
C GLU A 34 -14.31 18.64 -1.36
N PRO A 35 -13.93 18.41 -2.60
CA PRO A 35 -14.26 17.24 -3.43
C PRO A 35 -13.61 15.96 -2.93
N ASP A 36 -14.03 14.83 -3.50
CA ASP A 36 -13.50 13.54 -3.10
C ASP A 36 -11.98 13.55 -3.22
N PRO A 37 -11.29 13.05 -2.18
CA PRO A 37 -9.84 13.04 -2.23
C PRO A 37 -9.32 12.05 -3.25
N ARG A 38 -8.17 12.37 -3.81
CA ARG A 38 -7.43 11.46 -4.66
C ARG A 38 -6.54 10.62 -3.76
N LEU A 39 -6.46 9.32 -4.05
CA LEU A 39 -5.65 8.42 -3.24
C LEU A 39 -4.38 8.03 -3.98
N SER A 40 -3.30 7.98 -3.23
CA SER A 40 -2.01 7.53 -3.73
C SER A 40 -1.29 6.84 -2.58
N TRP A 41 -0.10 6.34 -2.84
CA TRP A 41 0.64 5.57 -1.84
C TRP A 41 2.09 6.03 -1.79
N LYS A 42 2.67 5.91 -0.60
CA LYS A 42 4.11 6.08 -0.41
C LYS A 42 4.66 4.84 0.26
N LYS A 43 5.88 4.52 -0.09
CA LYS A 43 6.62 3.42 0.54
C LYS A 43 7.93 4.01 1.04
N ASP A 44 8.16 3.91 2.35
CA ASP A 44 9.36 4.46 2.99
C ASP A 44 9.59 5.91 2.59
N GLY A 45 8.50 6.65 2.48
CA GLY A 45 8.56 8.08 2.17
C GLY A 45 8.58 8.44 0.71
N GLU A 46 8.63 7.47 -0.19
CA GLU A 46 8.69 7.73 -1.62
C GLU A 46 7.42 7.32 -2.31
N THR A 47 7.02 8.09 -3.31
CA THR A 47 5.80 7.82 -4.05
C THR A 47 5.87 6.47 -4.76
N VAL A 48 4.83 5.67 -4.58
CA VAL A 48 4.70 4.39 -5.26
C VAL A 48 4.23 4.66 -6.69
N VAL A 49 4.94 4.09 -7.65
CA VAL A 49 4.61 4.25 -9.06
C VAL A 49 3.92 2.97 -9.53
N ALA A 50 2.73 3.13 -10.10
CA ALA A 50 1.98 2.00 -10.63
C ALA A 50 2.71 1.37 -11.80
N SER A 51 2.55 0.06 -11.95
CA SER A 51 3.19 -0.69 -13.02
C SER A 51 2.31 -1.92 -13.30
N GLU A 52 2.81 -2.82 -14.12
CA GLU A 52 2.06 -4.05 -14.38
C GLU A 52 1.89 -4.87 -13.12
N ARG A 53 2.84 -4.79 -12.22
CA ARG A 53 2.88 -5.59 -11.01
C ARG A 53 2.27 -4.87 -9.81
N VAL A 54 2.21 -3.55 -9.87
CA VAL A 54 1.78 -2.73 -8.74
C VAL A 54 0.60 -1.88 -9.19
N VAL A 55 -0.56 -2.14 -8.63
CA VAL A 55 -1.80 -1.51 -9.07
C VAL A 55 -2.48 -0.82 -7.89
N ILE A 56 -2.86 0.44 -8.09
CA ILE A 56 -3.70 1.14 -7.13
C ILE A 56 -5.13 0.95 -7.60
N GLN A 57 -5.92 0.23 -6.81
CA GLN A 57 -7.27 -0.12 -7.19
C GLN A 57 -8.19 1.07 -7.06
N GLN A 58 -9.34 0.99 -7.69
CA GLN A 58 -10.30 2.09 -7.68
C GLN A 58 -10.74 2.45 -6.27
N SER A 59 -10.80 1.46 -5.38
CA SER A 59 -11.16 1.71 -3.98
C SER A 59 -10.07 2.47 -3.24
N GLY A 60 -8.86 2.46 -3.75
CA GLY A 60 -7.69 3.04 -3.09
C GLY A 60 -6.70 2.02 -2.59
N SER A 61 -7.07 0.75 -2.57
CA SER A 61 -6.18 -0.30 -2.07
C SER A 61 -5.03 -0.54 -3.03
N LEU A 62 -3.90 -0.97 -2.48
CA LEU A 62 -2.69 -1.22 -3.25
C LEU A 62 -2.53 -2.72 -3.43
N LEU A 63 -2.47 -3.15 -4.67
CA LEU A 63 -2.25 -4.56 -5.01
C LEU A 63 -0.84 -4.72 -5.54
N LEU A 64 -0.06 -5.59 -4.89
CA LEU A 64 1.27 -5.93 -5.35
C LEU A 64 1.26 -7.39 -5.77
N GLN A 65 1.66 -7.65 -7.00
CA GLN A 65 1.68 -9.01 -7.55
C GLN A 65 3.10 -9.50 -7.66
N GLN A 66 3.29 -10.79 -7.47
CA GLN A 66 4.62 -11.40 -7.59
C GLN A 66 5.65 -10.64 -6.76
N VAL A 67 5.35 -10.51 -5.47
CA VAL A 67 6.17 -9.68 -4.60
C VAL A 67 7.61 -10.16 -4.52
N VAL A 68 8.51 -9.20 -4.40
CA VAL A 68 9.94 -9.46 -4.23
C VAL A 68 10.37 -8.86 -2.91
N LYS A 69 11.56 -9.22 -2.45
CA LYS A 69 12.04 -8.76 -1.15
C LYS A 69 12.08 -7.24 -1.04
N SER A 70 12.42 -6.56 -2.12
CA SER A 70 12.48 -5.11 -2.08
C SER A 70 11.11 -4.46 -1.93
N ASP A 71 10.03 -5.22 -2.05
CA ASP A 71 8.69 -4.67 -1.78
C ASP A 71 8.45 -4.48 -0.28
N SER A 72 9.24 -5.10 0.58
CA SER A 72 9.11 -4.91 2.01
C SER A 72 9.35 -3.44 2.37
N GLY A 73 8.59 -2.94 3.31
CA GLY A 73 8.75 -1.56 3.74
C GLY A 73 7.51 -1.05 4.46
N ILE A 74 7.50 0.24 4.73
CA ILE A 74 6.40 0.89 5.41
C ILE A 74 5.60 1.66 4.36
N TYR A 75 4.34 1.30 4.24
CA TYR A 75 3.44 1.89 3.25
C TYR A 75 2.43 2.79 3.93
N VAL A 76 2.11 3.89 3.29
CA VAL A 76 1.12 4.84 3.76
C VAL A 76 0.23 5.21 2.60
N CYS A 77 -1.08 5.19 2.83
CA CYS A 77 -2.05 5.64 1.84
C CYS A 77 -2.26 7.15 2.05
N ILE A 78 -2.26 7.90 0.96
CA ILE A 78 -2.33 9.35 1.00
C ILE A 78 -3.65 9.79 0.38
N ALA A 79 -4.40 10.62 1.08
CA ALA A 79 -5.63 11.23 0.55
C ALA A 79 -5.38 12.72 0.37
N ASP A 80 -5.69 13.22 -0.81
CA ASP A 80 -5.34 14.58 -1.17
C ASP A 80 -6.48 15.25 -1.92
N ASN A 81 -6.84 16.46 -1.52
CA ASN A 81 -7.75 17.32 -2.28
C ASN A 81 -7.31 18.76 -2.10
N VAL A 82 -8.08 19.70 -2.62
CA VAL A 82 -7.69 21.12 -2.59
C VAL A 82 -7.59 21.65 -1.16
N ALA A 83 -8.23 20.99 -0.20
CA ALA A 83 -8.19 21.45 1.19
C ALA A 83 -6.97 20.94 1.94
N GLY A 84 -6.29 19.93 1.44
CA GLY A 84 -5.10 19.42 2.11
C GLY A 84 -4.85 17.96 1.86
N THR A 85 -3.94 17.41 2.62
CA THR A 85 -3.47 16.04 2.47
C THR A 85 -3.57 15.33 3.82
N ARG A 86 -4.00 14.08 3.79
CA ARG A 86 -4.02 13.23 4.97
C ARG A 86 -3.34 11.92 4.68
N GLU A 87 -2.69 11.37 5.71
CA GLU A 87 -2.02 10.08 5.61
C GLU A 87 -2.74 9.07 6.46
N SER A 88 -2.83 7.84 5.97
CA SER A 88 -3.35 6.74 6.74
C SER A 88 -2.37 6.34 7.83
N ASP A 89 -2.79 5.42 8.68
CA ASP A 89 -1.86 4.75 9.57
C ASP A 89 -0.83 4.02 8.71
N PRO A 90 0.41 3.92 9.17
CA PRO A 90 1.41 3.18 8.41
C PRO A 90 1.15 1.69 8.49
N ALA A 91 1.52 0.98 7.43
CA ALA A 91 1.39 -0.47 7.39
C ALA A 91 2.71 -1.05 6.92
N ARG A 92 3.18 -2.04 7.64
CA ARG A 92 4.42 -2.71 7.29
C ARG A 92 4.12 -3.91 6.42
N LEU A 93 4.76 -3.98 5.27
CA LEU A 93 4.70 -5.16 4.42
C LEU A 93 6.02 -5.90 4.58
N LEU A 94 5.93 -7.17 4.93
CA LEU A 94 7.10 -8.01 5.08
C LEU A 94 6.99 -9.16 4.10
N VAL A 95 7.96 -9.24 3.19
CA VAL A 95 8.01 -10.31 2.21
C VAL A 95 8.91 -11.41 2.78
N LEU A 96 8.34 -12.61 2.93
CA LEU A 96 9.02 -13.72 3.57
C LEU A 96 9.51 -14.69 2.51
N GLY A 97 10.62 -15.35 2.82
CA GLY A 97 11.18 -16.36 1.96
C GLY A 97 12.49 -15.91 1.34
N GLU A 98 13.09 -16.81 0.61
CA GLU A 98 14.37 -16.55 -0.02
C GLU A 98 14.42 -17.16 -1.39
N LEU A 99 15.23 -16.56 -2.23
CA LEU A 99 15.45 -17.09 -3.55
C LEU A 99 16.59 -18.07 -3.62
N SER A 100 17.28 -18.28 -2.54
CA SER A 100 18.47 -19.11 -2.55
C SER A 100 18.15 -20.54 -2.93
N PRO A 101 18.79 -21.08 -3.91
CA PRO A 101 18.59 -22.48 -4.25
C PRO A 101 19.04 -23.43 -3.16
N LEU A 102 19.91 -22.97 -2.31
CA LEU A 102 20.36 -23.83 -1.23
C LEU A 102 19.27 -24.16 -0.25
N ILE A 103 18.42 -23.24 -0.05
CA ILE A 103 17.33 -23.44 0.85
C ILE A 103 16.46 -24.55 0.37
N LYS A 104 16.32 -24.61 -0.90
CA LYS A 104 15.49 -25.60 -1.45
C LYS A 104 16.09 -26.95 -1.42
N LEU A 105 17.34 -26.96 -1.39
CA LEU A 105 17.96 -28.22 -1.30
C LEU A 105 17.75 -28.88 -0.04
N GLN A 106 17.42 -28.15 0.57
CA GLN A 106 17.18 -28.67 1.59
C GLN A 106 16.08 -29.07 1.62
N SER A 107 15.99 -29.08 0.89
CA SER A 107 15.38 -29.27 0.61
C SER A 107 15.46 -29.98 0.25
N CYS A 108 15.89 -30.27 0.23
CA CYS A 108 16.20 -30.59 -0.04
C CYS A 108 16.36 -30.79 -0.03
#